data_72cc1f2a80b7e24d163367e60623a422
#
_entry.id   72cc1f2a80b7e24d163367e60623a422
#
_cell.length_a   1.000
_cell.length_b   1.000
_cell.length_c   1.000
_cell.angle_alpha   90.00
_cell.angle_beta   90.00
_cell.angle_gamma   90.00
#
_symmetry.space_group_name_H-M   'P 1'
#
loop_
_entity.id
_entity.type
_entity.pdbx_description
1 polymer ?
#
loop_
_entity_poly.entity_id
_entity_poly.type
_entity_poly.pdbx_seq_one_letter_code
_entity_poly.pdbx_strand_id
1 'polypeptide(L)'
;MRILSLAALTLVAAGFLCQTAAAKPGSGPLETYEARLSGRDHYNSSGVALTTAPQILRQDRANFHEFGLRDREDQSDSFFRLRENRARMEQLLSRPGAMSPQVRRRIVNDDPVVIVEVYPDWVRVTLKYP
;
A
#
# COMPACT_ATOMS: atom_id res chain seq x y z
N MET A 1 60.54 32.82 -43.27
CA MET A 1 60.12 31.56 -42.63
C MET A 1 59.11 31.90 -41.56
N ARG A 2 57.84 31.68 -41.83
CA ARG A 2 56.73 31.93 -40.89
C ARG A 2 56.16 30.59 -40.52
N ILE A 3 56.31 30.25 -39.24
CA ILE A 3 55.72 29.02 -38.67
C ILE A 3 54.33 29.36 -38.19
N LEU A 4 53.31 28.80 -38.83
CA LEU A 4 51.91 28.87 -38.45
C LEU A 4 51.66 27.80 -37.37
N SER A 5 51.42 28.25 -36.12
CA SER A 5 50.99 27.37 -35.04
C SER A 5 49.46 27.14 -35.17
N LEU A 6 49.10 25.91 -35.43
CA LEU A 6 47.68 25.46 -35.37
C LEU A 6 47.32 25.20 -33.93
N ALA A 7 46.46 26.04 -33.34
CA ALA A 7 45.86 25.77 -32.05
C ALA A 7 44.70 24.80 -32.23
N ALA A 8 44.83 23.60 -31.75
CA ALA A 8 43.76 22.62 -31.71
C ALA A 8 42.80 22.95 -30.51
N LEU A 9 41.60 23.37 -30.89
CA LEU A 9 40.53 23.59 -29.91
C LEU A 9 39.85 22.26 -29.59
N THR A 10 40.15 21.68 -28.44
CA THR A 10 39.49 20.48 -27.94
C THR A 10 38.19 20.85 -27.30
N LEU A 11 37.09 20.52 -27.98
CA LEU A 11 35.72 20.65 -27.47
C LEU A 11 35.45 19.52 -26.48
N VAL A 12 35.48 19.80 -25.19
CA VAL A 12 35.01 18.86 -24.16
C VAL A 12 33.49 18.89 -24.11
N ALA A 13 32.86 17.89 -24.73
CA ALA A 13 31.45 17.66 -24.58
C ALA A 13 31.19 17.08 -23.17
N ALA A 14 30.71 17.91 -22.25
CA ALA A 14 30.22 17.45 -20.97
C ALA A 14 28.89 16.70 -21.18
N GLY A 15 28.99 15.37 -21.28
CA GLY A 15 27.83 14.50 -21.30
C GLY A 15 27.13 14.55 -19.94
N PHE A 16 26.00 15.20 -19.87
CA PHE A 16 25.08 15.10 -18.74
C PHE A 16 24.51 13.68 -18.75
N LEU A 17 25.10 12.78 -17.97
CA LEU A 17 24.52 11.48 -17.64
C LEU A 17 23.34 11.78 -16.72
N CYS A 18 22.14 11.78 -17.28
CA CYS A 18 20.90 11.74 -16.53
C CYS A 18 20.85 10.37 -15.83
N GLN A 19 21.38 10.30 -14.61
CA GLN A 19 21.20 9.13 -13.77
C GLN A 19 19.74 9.13 -13.30
N THR A 20 18.91 8.35 -14.00
CA THR A 20 17.64 7.93 -13.45
C THR A 20 17.95 7.14 -12.18
N ALA A 21 17.65 7.72 -11.03
CA ALA A 21 17.73 7.00 -9.77
C ALA A 21 16.73 5.85 -9.85
N ALA A 22 17.20 4.65 -10.16
CA ALA A 22 16.41 3.44 -10.02
C ALA A 22 16.04 3.34 -8.54
N ALA A 23 14.74 3.29 -8.25
CA ALA A 23 14.24 3.02 -6.90
C ALA A 23 14.94 1.74 -6.42
N LYS A 24 15.63 1.80 -5.27
CA LYS A 24 16.35 0.65 -4.71
C LYS A 24 15.38 -0.51 -4.56
N PRO A 25 15.61 -1.68 -5.17
CA PRO A 25 14.85 -2.88 -4.86
C PRO A 25 15.17 -3.24 -3.42
N GLY A 26 14.18 -3.15 -2.50
CA GLY A 26 14.34 -3.62 -1.13
C GLY A 26 13.96 -2.69 0.01
N SER A 27 13.23 -1.61 -0.20
CA SER A 27 12.56 -0.99 0.93
C SER A 27 11.35 -1.85 1.32
N GLY A 28 11.40 -2.43 2.53
CA GLY A 28 10.27 -3.13 3.12
C GLY A 28 9.03 -2.23 3.24
N PRO A 29 7.92 -2.75 3.80
CA PRO A 29 6.74 -1.94 4.04
C PRO A 29 7.06 -0.78 5.00
N LEU A 30 6.37 0.34 4.84
CA LEU A 30 6.43 1.48 5.77
C LEU A 30 5.97 1.07 7.17
N GLU A 31 4.93 0.25 7.23
CA GLU A 31 4.42 -0.37 8.44
C GLU A 31 3.65 -1.65 8.11
N THR A 32 3.47 -2.49 9.11
CA THR A 32 2.70 -3.73 9.04
C THR A 32 1.78 -3.78 10.24
N TYR A 33 0.54 -4.22 10.04
CA TYR A 33 -0.39 -4.46 11.12
C TYR A 33 -1.22 -5.72 10.89
N GLU A 34 -1.77 -6.26 11.96
CA GLU A 34 -2.74 -7.35 11.92
C GLU A 34 -4.14 -6.80 12.20
N ALA A 35 -5.13 -7.39 11.58
CA ALA A 35 -6.53 -7.08 11.84
C ALA A 35 -7.41 -8.32 11.69
N ARG A 36 -8.36 -8.48 12.62
CA ARG A 36 -9.46 -9.43 12.47
C ARG A 36 -10.61 -8.72 11.76
N LEU A 37 -11.01 -9.27 10.64
CA LEU A 37 -12.17 -8.77 9.90
C LEU A 37 -13.42 -9.48 10.42
N SER A 38 -13.95 -9.00 11.54
CA SER A 38 -15.11 -9.60 12.20
C SER A 38 -16.42 -9.20 11.55
N GLY A 39 -17.52 -9.80 11.98
CA GLY A 39 -18.85 -9.59 11.40
C GLY A 39 -19.24 -8.12 11.29
N ARG A 40 -18.85 -7.25 12.24
CA ARG A 40 -19.15 -5.80 12.20
C ARG A 40 -18.47 -5.08 11.02
N ASP A 41 -17.33 -5.56 10.55
CA ASP A 41 -16.58 -4.96 9.46
C ASP A 41 -17.22 -5.23 8.09
N HIS A 42 -18.15 -6.19 8.04
CA HIS A 42 -18.89 -6.56 6.85
C HIS A 42 -20.11 -5.67 6.58
N TYR A 43 -20.34 -4.66 7.43
CA TYR A 43 -21.43 -3.69 7.28
C TYR A 43 -20.88 -2.27 7.39
N ASN A 44 -21.44 -1.34 6.61
CA ASN A 44 -21.12 0.07 6.76
C ASN A 44 -21.83 0.67 7.99
N SER A 45 -21.55 1.94 8.27
CA SER A 45 -22.14 2.66 9.41
C SER A 45 -23.66 2.80 9.34
N SER A 46 -24.27 2.59 8.18
CA SER A 46 -25.73 2.59 7.96
C SER A 46 -26.32 1.18 8.00
N GLY A 47 -25.55 0.16 8.34
CA GLY A 47 -25.98 -1.24 8.40
C GLY A 47 -26.14 -1.95 7.05
N VAL A 48 -25.61 -1.36 5.97
CA VAL A 48 -25.64 -1.98 4.64
C VAL A 48 -24.47 -2.96 4.51
N ALA A 49 -24.78 -4.19 4.05
CA ALA A 49 -23.77 -5.23 3.84
C ALA A 49 -22.74 -4.82 2.77
N LEU A 50 -21.48 -5.04 3.09
CA LEU A 50 -20.36 -4.83 2.17
C LEU A 50 -20.06 -6.11 1.42
N THR A 51 -19.74 -6.01 0.13
CA THR A 51 -19.62 -7.17 -0.77
C THR A 51 -18.22 -7.37 -1.32
N THR A 52 -17.29 -6.46 -1.05
CA THR A 52 -15.92 -6.54 -1.57
C THR A 52 -14.89 -6.46 -0.46
N ALA A 53 -13.76 -7.14 -0.64
CA ALA A 53 -12.67 -7.13 0.33
C ALA A 53 -12.12 -5.72 0.60
N PRO A 54 -11.91 -4.82 -0.39
CA PRO A 54 -11.49 -3.45 -0.11
C PRO A 54 -12.47 -2.66 0.76
N GLN A 55 -13.77 -2.83 0.55
CA GLN A 55 -14.80 -2.18 1.38
C GLN A 55 -14.74 -2.66 2.84
N ILE A 56 -14.57 -3.96 3.06
CA ILE A 56 -14.48 -4.58 4.39
C ILE A 56 -13.22 -4.09 5.10
N LEU A 57 -12.06 -4.10 4.44
CA LEU A 57 -10.81 -3.58 4.98
C LEU A 57 -10.89 -2.09 5.33
N ARG A 58 -11.55 -1.30 4.48
CA ARG A 58 -11.80 0.12 4.76
C ARG A 58 -12.67 0.31 5.98
N GLN A 59 -13.73 -0.48 6.12
CA GLN A 59 -14.64 -0.40 7.26
C GLN A 59 -13.95 -0.81 8.56
N ASP A 60 -13.14 -1.87 8.55
CA ASP A 60 -12.32 -2.28 9.69
C ASP A 60 -11.44 -1.12 10.19
N ARG A 61 -10.74 -0.44 9.31
CA ARG A 61 -9.91 0.70 9.70
C ARG A 61 -10.71 1.92 10.17
N ALA A 62 -11.88 2.15 9.62
CA ALA A 62 -12.80 3.18 10.14
C ALA A 62 -13.33 2.82 11.53
N ASN A 63 -13.74 1.57 11.74
CA ASN A 63 -14.15 1.07 13.05
C ASN A 63 -13.03 1.25 14.07
N PHE A 64 -11.81 0.89 13.72
CA PHE A 64 -10.65 1.00 14.60
C PHE A 64 -10.30 2.46 14.95
N HIS A 65 -10.19 3.34 13.95
CA HIS A 65 -9.66 4.69 14.14
C HIS A 65 -10.71 5.74 14.47
N GLU A 66 -11.92 5.65 13.90
CA GLU A 66 -12.97 6.65 14.13
C GLU A 66 -13.92 6.25 15.26
N PHE A 67 -14.32 4.97 15.32
CA PHE A 67 -15.37 4.52 16.22
C PHE A 67 -14.85 3.79 17.47
N GLY A 68 -13.55 3.52 17.54
CA GLY A 68 -12.96 2.79 18.68
C GLY A 68 -13.41 1.34 18.80
N LEU A 69 -13.97 0.77 17.75
CA LEU A 69 -14.44 -0.63 17.68
C LEU A 69 -13.29 -1.51 17.22
N ARG A 70 -12.79 -2.34 18.12
CA ARG A 70 -11.59 -3.16 17.91
C ARG A 70 -11.85 -4.59 18.30
N ASP A 71 -11.26 -5.50 17.54
CA ASP A 71 -11.14 -6.90 17.93
C ASP A 71 -9.82 -7.13 18.68
N ARG A 72 -9.71 -8.28 19.34
CA ARG A 72 -8.55 -8.57 20.18
C ARG A 72 -7.24 -8.60 19.40
N GLU A 73 -7.30 -9.05 18.14
CA GLU A 73 -6.15 -9.18 17.27
C GLU A 73 -5.78 -7.90 16.53
N ASP A 74 -6.63 -6.87 16.61
CA ASP A 74 -6.42 -5.62 15.88
C ASP A 74 -5.21 -4.86 16.41
N GLN A 75 -4.31 -4.53 15.50
CA GLN A 75 -3.17 -3.67 15.76
C GLN A 75 -3.39 -2.28 15.18
N SER A 76 -2.79 -1.29 15.84
CA SER A 76 -2.80 0.09 15.35
C SER A 76 -1.89 0.26 14.15
N ASP A 77 -2.25 1.23 13.31
CA ASP A 77 -1.42 1.72 12.23
C ASP A 77 -1.51 3.26 12.16
N SER A 78 -0.51 3.89 11.58
CA SER A 78 -0.52 5.34 11.40
C SER A 78 -1.11 5.75 10.05
N PHE A 79 -0.97 4.92 9.03
CA PHE A 79 -1.36 5.24 7.65
C PHE A 79 -2.87 5.37 7.49
N PHE A 80 -3.65 4.40 7.95
CA PHE A 80 -5.11 4.41 7.85
C PHE A 80 -5.79 5.17 8.98
N ARG A 81 -5.04 5.79 9.90
CA ARG A 81 -5.58 6.81 10.79
C ARG A 81 -6.17 7.97 9.99
N LEU A 82 -5.56 8.30 8.86
CA LEU A 82 -6.05 9.35 7.97
C LEU A 82 -7.21 8.83 7.12
N ARG A 83 -8.32 9.56 7.17
CA ARG A 83 -9.54 9.24 6.43
C ARG A 83 -9.31 9.18 4.92
N GLU A 84 -8.47 10.07 4.42
CA GLU A 84 -8.07 10.15 3.01
C GLU A 84 -7.39 8.85 2.54
N ASN A 85 -6.55 8.26 3.39
CA ASN A 85 -5.89 7.00 3.07
C ASN A 85 -6.88 5.82 3.08
N ARG A 86 -7.84 5.80 4.03
CA ARG A 86 -8.91 4.79 4.01
C ARG A 86 -9.78 4.91 2.76
N ALA A 87 -10.06 6.14 2.29
CA ALA A 87 -10.84 6.36 1.07
C ALA A 87 -10.16 5.79 -0.19
N ARG A 88 -8.84 5.62 -0.16
CA ARG A 88 -8.05 5.06 -1.26
C ARG A 88 -7.88 3.55 -1.21
N MET A 89 -8.53 2.85 -0.30
CA MET A 89 -8.29 1.41 -0.06
C MET A 89 -8.41 0.57 -1.34
N GLU A 90 -9.45 0.80 -2.14
CA GLU A 90 -9.64 0.07 -3.39
C GLU A 90 -8.49 0.32 -4.39
N GLN A 91 -8.05 1.57 -4.52
CA GLN A 91 -6.91 1.94 -5.37
C GLN A 91 -5.61 1.29 -4.89
N LEU A 92 -5.34 1.32 -3.58
CA LEU A 92 -4.14 0.74 -2.98
C LEU A 92 -4.07 -0.78 -3.16
N LEU A 93 -5.22 -1.45 -3.25
CA LEU A 93 -5.35 -2.89 -3.45
C LEU A 93 -5.52 -3.32 -4.91
N SER A 94 -5.49 -2.39 -5.86
CA SER A 94 -5.67 -2.68 -7.29
C SER A 94 -4.42 -3.25 -7.95
N ARG A 95 -3.25 -3.11 -7.33
CA ARG A 95 -1.99 -3.59 -7.87
C ARG A 95 -1.98 -5.12 -7.98
N PRO A 96 -1.48 -5.72 -9.07
CA PRO A 96 -1.25 -7.16 -9.15
C PRO A 96 -0.39 -7.66 -7.98
N GLY A 97 -0.82 -8.72 -7.31
CA GLY A 97 -0.14 -9.27 -6.13
C GLY A 97 -0.48 -8.59 -4.80
N ALA A 98 -1.30 -7.53 -4.79
CA ALA A 98 -1.74 -6.89 -3.55
C ALA A 98 -2.60 -7.82 -2.69
N MET A 99 -3.43 -8.62 -3.31
CA MET A 99 -4.30 -9.59 -2.64
C MET A 99 -4.63 -10.74 -3.60
N SER A 100 -4.39 -11.97 -3.16
CA SER A 100 -4.74 -13.15 -3.96
C SER A 100 -6.27 -13.35 -4.03
N PRO A 101 -6.79 -14.07 -5.05
CA PRO A 101 -8.21 -14.41 -5.10
C PRO A 101 -8.69 -15.19 -3.87
N GLN A 102 -7.87 -16.05 -3.30
CA GLN A 102 -8.18 -16.80 -2.09
C GLN A 102 -8.35 -15.88 -0.88
N VAL A 103 -7.41 -14.96 -0.67
CA VAL A 103 -7.49 -13.97 0.42
C VAL A 103 -8.76 -13.14 0.27
N ARG A 104 -9.06 -12.69 -0.94
CA ARG A 104 -10.26 -11.90 -1.26
C ARG A 104 -11.55 -12.65 -0.89
N ARG A 105 -11.65 -13.92 -1.26
CA ARG A 105 -12.83 -14.77 -0.91
C ARG A 105 -12.97 -14.97 0.59
N ARG A 106 -11.85 -15.24 1.29
CA ARG A 106 -11.85 -15.42 2.74
C ARG A 106 -12.29 -14.15 3.48
N ILE A 107 -11.87 -12.98 3.02
CA ILE A 107 -12.29 -11.69 3.60
C ILE A 107 -13.80 -11.48 3.45
N VAL A 108 -14.36 -11.80 2.27
CA VAL A 108 -15.79 -11.57 2.01
C VAL A 108 -16.69 -12.56 2.74
N ASN A 109 -16.27 -13.81 2.88
CA ASN A 109 -17.14 -14.90 3.35
C ASN A 109 -16.88 -15.34 4.79
N ASP A 110 -15.72 -14.99 5.38
CA ASP A 110 -15.31 -15.43 6.70
C ASP A 110 -14.87 -14.25 7.56
N ASP A 111 -14.45 -14.52 8.79
CA ASP A 111 -13.87 -13.55 9.73
C ASP A 111 -12.36 -13.79 9.91
N PRO A 112 -11.53 -13.64 8.88
CA PRO A 112 -10.11 -13.97 8.96
C PRO A 112 -9.32 -12.94 9.77
N VAL A 113 -8.17 -13.36 10.29
CA VAL A 113 -7.10 -12.45 10.68
C VAL A 113 -6.18 -12.26 9.48
N VAL A 114 -5.97 -11.02 9.11
CA VAL A 114 -5.10 -10.65 8.00
C VAL A 114 -3.85 -9.93 8.49
N ILE A 115 -2.79 -10.04 7.71
CA ILE A 115 -1.58 -9.22 7.83
C ILE A 115 -1.61 -8.21 6.69
N VAL A 116 -1.49 -6.94 7.02
CA VAL A 116 -1.51 -5.84 6.06
C VAL A 116 -0.15 -5.15 6.07
N GLU A 117 0.52 -5.18 4.94
CA GLU A 117 1.78 -4.49 4.70
C GLU A 117 1.51 -3.24 3.89
N VAL A 118 1.86 -2.08 4.44
CA VAL A 118 1.62 -0.77 3.83
C VAL A 118 2.89 -0.30 3.13
N TYR A 119 2.78 0.01 1.85
CA TYR A 119 3.83 0.62 1.03
C TYR A 119 3.39 2.05 0.64
N PRO A 120 4.27 2.90 0.10
CA PRO A 120 3.93 4.29 -0.21
C PRO A 120 2.71 4.49 -1.10
N ASP A 121 2.48 3.59 -2.07
CA ASP A 121 1.45 3.71 -3.11
C ASP A 121 0.59 2.45 -3.31
N TRP A 122 0.76 1.44 -2.46
CA TRP A 122 -0.01 0.20 -2.51
C TRP A 122 0.01 -0.53 -1.16
N VAL A 123 -0.82 -1.54 -1.05
CA VAL A 123 -0.96 -2.37 0.14
C VAL A 123 -0.95 -3.83 -0.25
N ARG A 124 -0.29 -4.67 0.54
CA ARG A 124 -0.38 -6.12 0.42
C ARG A 124 -1.18 -6.69 1.57
N VAL A 125 -2.10 -7.60 1.27
CA VAL A 125 -2.91 -8.30 2.27
C VAL A 125 -2.73 -9.80 2.12
N THR A 126 -2.41 -10.46 3.22
CA THR A 126 -2.27 -11.91 3.33
C THR A 126 -3.06 -12.43 4.53
N LEU A 127 -3.39 -13.72 4.53
CA LEU A 127 -3.98 -14.38 5.70
C LEU A 127 -2.89 -14.65 6.74
N LYS A 128 -3.17 -14.39 8.01
CA LYS A 128 -2.30 -14.82 9.10
C LYS A 128 -2.33 -16.34 9.28
N TYR A 129 -3.50 -16.92 9.09
CA TYR A 129 -3.73 -18.37 9.14
C TYR A 129 -4.35 -18.80 7.81
N PRO A 130 -3.58 -19.44 6.92
CA PRO A 130 -4.04 -19.88 5.61
C PRO A 130 -5.05 -21.05 5.66
#